data_f7d2a6e340d7aabbbbebaefe3c8f0a43
#
_entry.id   f7d2a6e340d7aabbbbebaefe3c8f0a43
#
_cell.length_a   1.000
_cell.length_b   1.000
_cell.length_c   1.000
_cell.angle_alpha   90.00
_cell.angle_beta   90.00
_cell.angle_gamma   90.00
#
_symmetry.space_group_name_H-M   'P 1'
#
loop_
_entity.id
_entity.type
_entity.pdbx_description
1 polymer ?
#
loop_
_entity_poly.entity_id
_entity_poly.type
_entity_poly.pdbx_seq_one_letter_code
_entity_poly.pdbx_strand_id
1 'polypeptide(L)'
;VIVFVDWGIERNETPEDYQRSLAKGYIDAGADLVVGCHPHVLQGFEYYNGVPIIYSLGNYLFGNRDGQTVLLETTFSDENPPSVKLIPCQRSGGVLKEIQNPSGLYQKLTNLSFDVTVGEDGVLKDQE
;
A
#
# COMPACT_ATOMS: atom_id res chain seq x y z
N VAL A 1 -3.42 -4.68 16.10
CA VAL A 1 -3.64 -3.21 15.97
C VAL A 1 -3.33 -2.77 14.56
N ILE A 2 -4.27 -2.06 13.93
CA ILE A 2 -4.09 -1.42 12.63
C ILE A 2 -3.93 0.08 12.87
N VAL A 3 -2.82 0.65 12.39
CA VAL A 3 -2.59 2.10 12.40
C VAL A 3 -2.93 2.65 11.03
N PHE A 4 -3.88 3.57 10.98
CA PHE A 4 -4.22 4.32 9.78
C PHE A 4 -3.75 5.76 9.95
N VAL A 5 -2.88 6.24 9.07
CA VAL A 5 -2.17 7.50 9.27
C VAL A 5 -2.23 8.41 8.04
N ASP A 6 -2.48 9.71 8.28
CA ASP A 6 -2.44 10.77 7.28
C ASP A 6 -1.04 11.40 7.30
N TRP A 7 -0.29 11.29 6.19
CA TRP A 7 1.10 11.72 6.12
C TRP A 7 1.60 11.94 4.69
N GLY A 8 2.84 12.39 4.57
CA GLY A 8 3.52 12.50 3.29
C GLY A 8 3.24 13.80 2.56
N ILE A 9 3.72 13.87 1.33
CA ILE A 9 3.58 15.03 0.45
C ILE A 9 2.67 14.68 -0.71
N GLU A 10 1.72 15.56 -1.01
CA GLU A 10 0.80 15.37 -2.14
C GLU A 10 1.54 15.12 -3.45
N ARG A 11 1.09 14.09 -4.18
CA ARG A 11 1.59 13.67 -5.49
C ARG A 11 3.04 13.18 -5.49
N ASN A 12 3.66 12.99 -4.34
CA ASN A 12 4.96 12.36 -4.24
C ASN A 12 4.79 10.84 -4.11
N GLU A 13 5.25 10.09 -5.11
CA GLU A 13 5.19 8.62 -5.11
C GLU A 13 6.22 7.97 -4.19
N THR A 14 7.20 8.74 -3.74
CA THR A 14 8.23 8.27 -2.80
C THR A 14 7.88 8.73 -1.38
N PRO A 15 7.75 7.82 -0.42
CA PRO A 15 7.53 8.22 0.97
C PRO A 15 8.74 8.98 1.53
N GLU A 16 8.47 9.98 2.35
CA GLU A 16 9.48 10.73 3.06
C GLU A 16 10.16 9.87 4.15
N ASP A 17 11.37 10.20 4.51
CA ASP A 17 12.11 9.47 5.55
C ASP A 17 11.35 9.41 6.88
N TYR A 18 10.62 10.48 7.24
CA TYR A 18 9.83 10.49 8.47
C TYR A 18 8.67 9.50 8.42
N GLN A 19 8.07 9.26 7.25
CA GLN A 19 7.01 8.26 7.10
C GLN A 19 7.55 6.87 7.44
N ARG A 20 8.74 6.55 6.92
CA ARG A 20 9.41 5.28 7.21
C ARG A 20 9.76 5.14 8.69
N SER A 21 10.31 6.18 9.29
CA SER A 21 10.67 6.17 10.72
C SER A 21 9.44 6.02 11.62
N LEU A 22 8.37 6.77 11.34
CA LEU A 22 7.12 6.67 12.10
C LEU A 22 6.47 5.29 11.97
N ALA A 23 6.42 4.73 10.76
CA ALA A 23 5.85 3.39 10.56
C ALA A 23 6.57 2.35 11.42
N LYS A 24 7.89 2.37 11.43
CA LYS A 24 8.71 1.46 12.26
C LYS A 24 8.44 1.69 13.75
N GLY A 25 8.30 2.94 14.17
CA GLY A 25 7.94 3.27 15.55
C GLY A 25 6.58 2.73 15.97
N TYR A 26 5.57 2.79 15.10
CA TYR A 26 4.26 2.20 15.36
C TYR A 26 4.33 0.68 15.49
N ILE A 27 5.14 0.04 14.66
CA ILE A 27 5.33 -1.42 14.71
C ILE A 27 6.07 -1.82 15.98
N ASP A 28 7.12 -1.08 16.36
CA ASP A 28 7.82 -1.30 17.63
C ASP A 28 6.90 -1.14 18.85
N ALA A 29 5.87 -0.30 18.72
CA ALA A 29 4.85 -0.10 19.77
C ALA A 29 3.70 -1.13 19.70
N GLY A 30 3.71 -2.06 18.75
CA GLY A 30 2.75 -3.17 18.69
C GLY A 30 1.74 -3.13 17.54
N ALA A 31 1.95 -2.31 16.51
CA ALA A 31 1.08 -2.34 15.33
C ALA A 31 1.30 -3.63 14.53
N ASP A 32 0.20 -4.18 14.01
CA ASP A 32 0.18 -5.38 13.15
C ASP A 32 0.04 -5.03 11.67
N LEU A 33 -0.31 -3.79 11.36
CA LEU A 33 -0.42 -3.23 10.01
C LEU A 33 -0.37 -1.71 10.10
N VAL A 34 0.38 -1.09 9.20
CA VAL A 34 0.39 0.38 9.03
C VAL A 34 -0.08 0.72 7.63
N VAL A 35 -1.11 1.56 7.53
CA VAL A 35 -1.67 2.02 6.26
C VAL A 35 -1.71 3.53 6.23
N GLY A 36 -1.10 4.13 5.21
CA GLY A 36 -1.04 5.57 5.03
C GLY A 36 -2.00 6.09 3.97
N CYS A 37 -2.34 7.35 4.11
CA CYS A 37 -3.09 8.15 3.15
C CYS A 37 -2.55 9.58 3.12
N HIS A 38 -3.11 10.44 2.33
CA HIS A 38 -2.80 11.84 2.06
C HIS A 38 -2.03 12.11 0.77
N PRO A 39 -1.01 11.35 0.34
CA PRO A 39 -0.30 11.72 -0.89
C PRO A 39 -1.17 11.78 -2.16
N HIS A 40 -2.38 11.25 -2.14
CA HIS A 40 -3.30 11.19 -3.28
C HIS A 40 -2.76 10.40 -4.49
N VAL A 41 -1.64 9.74 -4.33
CA VAL A 41 -1.05 8.79 -5.27
C VAL A 41 -0.64 7.53 -4.52
N LEU A 42 -0.55 6.42 -5.24
CA LEU A 42 0.00 5.19 -4.69
C LEU A 42 1.48 5.40 -4.36
N GLN A 43 1.87 4.97 -3.17
CA GLN A 43 3.28 4.79 -2.80
C GLN A 43 3.57 3.30 -2.65
N GLY A 44 4.82 2.94 -2.48
CA GLY A 44 5.23 1.55 -2.35
C GLY A 44 4.96 0.95 -0.97
N PHE A 45 5.55 -0.21 -0.76
CA PHE A 45 5.36 -1.04 0.43
C PHE A 45 6.69 -1.37 1.08
N GLU A 46 6.66 -1.68 2.37
CA GLU A 46 7.82 -2.16 3.13
C GLU A 46 7.34 -3.17 4.17
N TYR A 47 8.17 -4.13 4.53
CA TYR A 47 7.97 -4.94 5.72
C TYR A 47 9.02 -4.56 6.77
N TYR A 48 8.59 -4.48 8.01
CA TYR A 48 9.48 -4.26 9.14
C TYR A 48 9.11 -5.23 10.26
N ASN A 49 10.07 -6.06 10.68
CA ASN A 49 9.84 -7.13 11.66
C ASN A 49 8.62 -8.01 11.30
N GLY A 50 8.45 -8.34 10.02
CA GLY A 50 7.35 -9.15 9.53
C GLY A 50 6.00 -8.42 9.42
N VAL A 51 5.93 -7.12 9.74
CA VAL A 51 4.70 -6.33 9.70
C VAL A 51 4.67 -5.47 8.42
N PRO A 52 3.58 -5.55 7.64
CA PRO A 52 3.46 -4.77 6.40
C PRO A 52 3.20 -3.29 6.66
N ILE A 53 3.86 -2.46 5.85
CA ILE A 53 3.68 -1.01 5.79
C ILE A 53 3.20 -0.66 4.39
N ILE A 54 2.05 -0.03 4.30
CA ILE A 54 1.43 0.45 3.07
C ILE A 54 1.46 1.97 3.11
N TYR A 55 2.39 2.59 2.40
CA TYR A 55 2.64 4.02 2.56
C TYR A 55 1.54 4.92 2.05
N SER A 56 0.86 4.56 0.94
CA SER A 56 -0.32 5.27 0.47
C SER A 56 -1.13 4.41 -0.51
N LEU A 57 -2.43 4.40 -0.33
CA LEU A 57 -3.39 3.73 -1.21
C LEU A 57 -3.83 4.61 -2.40
N GLY A 58 -3.38 5.86 -2.45
CA GLY A 58 -3.86 6.81 -3.44
C GLY A 58 -5.32 7.21 -3.20
N ASN A 59 -5.98 7.65 -4.26
CA ASN A 59 -7.39 8.03 -4.22
C ASN A 59 -8.27 6.85 -4.63
N TYR A 60 -9.05 6.33 -3.70
CA TYR A 60 -10.09 5.34 -4.05
C TYR A 60 -11.21 6.02 -4.84
N LEU A 61 -11.79 7.05 -4.27
CA LEU A 61 -12.78 7.91 -4.92
C LEU A 61 -12.54 9.35 -4.47
N PHE A 62 -12.17 10.23 -5.38
CA PHE A 62 -11.89 11.62 -5.08
C PHE A 62 -12.33 12.51 -6.24
N GLY A 63 -13.56 13.00 -6.14
CA GLY A 63 -14.17 13.79 -7.22
C GLY A 63 -14.24 12.99 -8.53
N ASN A 64 -14.00 13.65 -9.63
CA ASN A 64 -14.01 13.06 -10.98
C ASN A 64 -12.59 12.77 -11.51
N ARG A 65 -11.59 12.69 -10.64
CA ARG A 65 -10.20 12.44 -11.07
C ARG A 65 -10.03 10.98 -11.50
N ASP A 66 -9.53 10.80 -12.71
CA ASP A 66 -9.11 9.50 -13.21
C ASP A 66 -7.80 9.06 -12.53
N GLY A 67 -7.54 7.78 -12.46
CA GLY A 67 -6.31 7.24 -11.93
C GLY A 67 -6.45 5.82 -11.40
N GLN A 68 -5.33 5.27 -10.99
CA GLN A 68 -5.24 3.93 -10.42
C GLN A 68 -5.20 3.98 -8.89
N THR A 69 -5.81 3.00 -8.27
CA THR A 69 -5.80 2.78 -6.83
C THR A 69 -5.86 1.29 -6.55
N VAL A 70 -5.72 0.92 -5.29
CA VAL A 70 -5.86 -0.46 -4.84
C VAL A 70 -6.74 -0.53 -3.60
N LEU A 71 -7.47 -1.62 -3.47
CA LEU A 71 -8.03 -2.06 -2.20
C LEU A 71 -7.05 -3.03 -1.57
N LEU A 72 -7.02 -3.07 -0.25
CA LEU A 72 -6.26 -4.07 0.50
C LEU A 72 -7.21 -5.14 1.03
N GLU A 73 -6.82 -6.38 0.80
CA GLU A 73 -7.36 -7.52 1.53
C GLU A 73 -6.24 -8.03 2.46
N THR A 74 -6.44 -7.94 3.76
CA THR A 74 -5.44 -8.36 4.74
C THR A 74 -5.99 -9.50 5.58
N THR A 75 -5.20 -10.56 5.70
CA THR A 75 -5.52 -11.73 6.52
C THR A 75 -4.60 -11.76 7.74
N PHE A 76 -5.20 -11.77 8.92
CA PHE A 76 -4.49 -11.91 10.20
C PHE A 76 -4.69 -13.31 10.76
N SER A 77 -3.63 -13.87 11.33
CA SER A 77 -3.69 -15.14 12.05
C SER A 77 -2.72 -15.11 13.22
N ASP A 78 -2.96 -15.95 14.22
CA ASP A 78 -2.06 -16.06 15.38
C ASP A 78 -0.77 -16.82 15.05
N GLU A 79 -0.77 -17.56 13.94
CA GLU A 79 0.33 -18.46 13.58
C GLU A 79 1.30 -17.87 12.54
N ASN A 80 0.84 -16.90 11.76
CA ASN A 80 1.60 -16.35 10.64
C ASN A 80 1.55 -14.82 10.61
N PRO A 81 2.59 -14.16 10.07
CA PRO A 81 2.54 -12.72 9.80
C PRO A 81 1.35 -12.34 8.94
N PRO A 82 0.85 -11.10 9.04
CA PRO A 82 -0.25 -10.63 8.20
C PRO A 82 0.05 -10.77 6.72
N SER A 83 -0.90 -11.33 5.98
CA SER A 83 -0.84 -11.45 4.52
C SER A 83 -1.61 -10.31 3.88
N VAL A 84 -1.03 -9.65 2.89
CA VAL A 84 -1.66 -8.53 2.17
C VAL A 84 -1.80 -8.88 0.70
N LYS A 85 -3.01 -8.74 0.19
CA LYS A 85 -3.34 -8.88 -1.22
C LYS A 85 -3.92 -7.57 -1.75
N LEU A 86 -3.46 -7.14 -2.91
CA LEU A 86 -3.97 -5.97 -3.61
C LEU A 86 -5.12 -6.35 -4.53
N ILE A 87 -6.16 -5.52 -4.55
CA ILE A 87 -7.21 -5.55 -5.57
C ILE A 87 -7.07 -4.25 -6.37
N PRO A 88 -6.49 -4.30 -7.58
CA PRO A 88 -6.19 -3.11 -8.36
C PRO A 88 -7.43 -2.57 -9.02
N CYS A 89 -7.61 -1.25 -8.99
CA CYS A 89 -8.77 -0.58 -9.53
C CYS A 89 -8.38 0.64 -10.37
N GLN A 90 -9.19 0.91 -11.40
CA GLN A 90 -9.10 2.08 -12.26
C GLN A 90 -10.32 2.97 -12.05
N ARG A 91 -10.10 4.24 -11.75
CA ARG A 91 -11.13 5.27 -11.82
C ARG A 91 -11.15 5.88 -13.20
N SER A 92 -12.34 6.00 -13.75
CA SER A 92 -12.57 6.70 -15.01
C SER A 92 -13.99 7.26 -15.03
N GLY A 93 -14.14 8.56 -15.29
CA GLY A 93 -15.45 9.22 -15.35
C GLY A 93 -16.27 9.09 -14.07
N GLY A 94 -15.64 9.06 -12.89
CA GLY A 94 -16.30 8.88 -11.60
C GLY A 94 -16.71 7.43 -11.28
N VAL A 95 -16.34 6.48 -12.12
CA VAL A 95 -16.62 5.05 -11.93
C VAL A 95 -15.33 4.31 -11.59
N LEU A 96 -15.40 3.43 -10.61
CA LEU A 96 -14.31 2.55 -10.20
C LEU A 96 -14.54 1.14 -10.73
N LYS A 97 -13.54 0.57 -11.38
CA LYS A 97 -13.58 -0.82 -11.88
C LYS A 97 -12.28 -1.54 -11.55
N GLU A 98 -12.38 -2.82 -11.25
CA GLU A 98 -11.21 -3.68 -11.11
C GLU A 98 -10.43 -3.77 -12.43
N ILE A 99 -9.10 -3.68 -12.35
CA ILE A 99 -8.21 -3.83 -13.51
C ILE A 99 -8.03 -5.32 -13.79
N GLN A 100 -8.34 -5.75 -15.02
CA GLN A 100 -8.25 -7.16 -15.40
C GLN A 100 -6.81 -7.62 -15.70
N ASN A 101 -5.96 -6.72 -16.16
CA ASN A 101 -4.54 -7.01 -16.41
C ASN A 101 -3.65 -5.99 -15.68
N PRO A 102 -3.36 -6.23 -14.38
CA PRO A 102 -2.66 -5.26 -13.54
C PRO A 102 -1.14 -5.36 -13.58
N SER A 103 -0.54 -6.15 -14.48
CA SER A 103 0.91 -6.42 -14.46
C SER A 103 1.76 -5.16 -14.47
N GLY A 104 1.39 -4.15 -15.25
CA GLY A 104 2.10 -2.86 -15.30
C GLY A 104 2.04 -2.10 -13.98
N LEU A 105 0.87 -2.08 -13.33
CA LEU A 105 0.70 -1.46 -12.01
C LEU A 105 1.50 -2.22 -10.94
N TYR A 106 1.46 -3.53 -10.94
CA TYR A 106 2.20 -4.35 -9.98
C TYR A 106 3.71 -4.17 -10.12
N GLN A 107 4.21 -4.08 -11.36
CA GLN A 107 5.61 -3.78 -11.60
C GLN A 107 6.00 -2.39 -11.09
N LYS A 108 5.15 -1.38 -11.34
CA LYS A 108 5.36 -0.03 -10.81
C LYS A 108 5.42 -0.02 -9.28
N LEU A 109 4.48 -0.69 -8.62
CA LEU A 109 4.42 -0.76 -7.17
C LEU A 109 5.61 -1.51 -6.59
N THR A 110 6.07 -2.58 -7.23
CA THR A 110 7.30 -3.28 -6.88
C THR A 110 8.50 -2.33 -6.94
N ASN A 111 8.62 -1.55 -8.01
CA ASN A 111 9.72 -0.60 -8.17
C ASN A 111 9.71 0.53 -7.14
N LEU A 112 8.53 0.93 -6.66
CA LEU A 112 8.38 1.95 -5.62
C LEU A 112 8.59 1.39 -4.21
N SER A 113 8.63 0.09 -4.04
CA SER A 113 8.67 -0.57 -2.73
C SER A 113 10.10 -0.79 -2.24
N PHE A 114 10.23 -1.07 -0.94
CA PHE A 114 11.50 -1.34 -0.27
C PHE A 114 11.60 -2.84 0.02
N ASP A 115 12.32 -3.57 -0.84
CA ASP A 115 12.50 -5.03 -0.76
C ASP A 115 11.18 -5.81 -0.66
N VAL A 116 10.15 -5.33 -1.36
CA VAL A 116 8.85 -5.97 -1.48
C VAL A 116 8.49 -6.11 -2.94
N THR A 117 8.03 -7.27 -3.33
CA THR A 117 7.47 -7.51 -4.67
C THR A 117 5.98 -7.75 -4.60
N VAL A 118 5.28 -7.38 -5.67
CA VAL A 118 3.87 -7.71 -5.87
C VAL A 118 3.79 -8.89 -6.81
N GLY A 119 3.24 -10.02 -6.35
CA GLY A 119 3.04 -11.20 -7.18
C GLY A 119 1.94 -10.99 -8.23
N GLU A 120 1.88 -11.89 -9.21
CA GLU A 120 0.84 -11.87 -10.26
C GLU A 120 -0.58 -11.97 -9.68
N ASP A 121 -0.73 -12.59 -8.52
CA ASP A 121 -1.97 -12.73 -7.77
C ASP A 121 -2.28 -11.50 -6.89
N GLY A 122 -1.43 -10.47 -6.90
CA GLY A 122 -1.57 -9.28 -6.09
C GLY A 122 -1.05 -9.42 -4.65
N VAL A 123 -0.52 -10.56 -4.27
CA VAL A 123 0.01 -10.78 -2.91
C VAL A 123 1.38 -10.14 -2.76
N LEU A 124 1.55 -9.38 -1.68
CA LEU A 124 2.85 -8.80 -1.33
C LEU A 124 3.78 -9.87 -0.78
N LYS A 125 5.04 -9.81 -1.23
CA LYS A 125 6.10 -10.73 -0.80
C LYS A 125 7.30 -9.94 -0.29
N ASP A 126 7.62 -10.15 0.98
CA ASP A 126 8.85 -9.65 1.59
C ASP A 126 10.05 -10.39 0.98
N GLN A 127 11.06 -9.64 0.55
CA GLN A 127 12.27 -10.19 -0.07
C GLN A 127 13.43 -10.32 0.91
N GLU A 128 13.25 -9.93 2.15
CA GLU A 128 14.24 -10.11 3.21
C GLU A 128 14.25 -11.50 3.83
#